data_00fb7e3699e287b4aa4cc564ed9024f6
#
_entry.id   00fb7e3699e287b4aa4cc564ed9024f6
#
_cell.length_a   1.000
_cell.length_b   1.000
_cell.length_c   1.000
_cell.angle_alpha   90.00
_cell.angle_beta   90.00
_cell.angle_gamma   90.00
#
_symmetry.space_group_name_H-M   'P 1'
#
loop_
_entity.id
_entity.type
_entity.pdbx_description
1 polymer ?
#
loop_
_entity_poly.entity_id
_entity_poly.type
_entity_poly.pdbx_seq_one_letter_code
_entity_poly.pdbx_strand_id
1 'polypeptide(L)'
;MKLIKTLVAVATLAWAGLAPAQDYPTRPITFVVPAPPGGAVDGIARALADEMGKRLGQAIVVDNRAGASGVLGTQAVARANPDGYTLLVTHSAPILNVPYLLPKVPYDPKRDLSYVSQICTGQLVLAVNPKMVPAKSMKEFVAWAQKNKGRVSYGSYGLGSAGHLYSAYLSQSRDLDMVHVAYKGEAQMIQDMLGGQIAWGIASLGSLAPFVESGKLTALGSIADRRPQNLPDVPTLAESGFTEREFKAFGWIGLLAPANVPAPVLARIEKEARAALQTAALKARIQVYGADPVGSSSADFRREVETMSPVVEKMIKSSGIRLE
;
A
#
# COMPACT_ATOMS: atom_id res chain seq x y z
N MET A 1 47.49 -36.12 34.45
CA MET A 1 46.05 -36.38 34.18
C MET A 1 45.15 -35.16 34.30
N LYS A 2 45.37 -34.18 35.18
CA LYS A 2 44.51 -32.98 35.30
C LYS A 2 44.62 -32.03 34.09
N LEU A 3 45.81 -31.80 33.54
CA LEU A 3 46.05 -30.91 32.38
C LEU A 3 45.36 -31.40 31.07
N ILE A 4 45.33 -32.73 30.85
CA ILE A 4 44.72 -33.30 29.66
C ILE A 4 43.17 -33.16 29.69
N LYS A 5 42.57 -33.29 30.89
CA LYS A 5 41.10 -33.06 31.07
C LYS A 5 40.70 -31.63 30.85
N THR A 6 41.53 -30.65 31.19
CA THR A 6 41.30 -29.22 30.99
C THR A 6 41.42 -28.84 29.48
N LEU A 7 42.37 -29.41 28.74
CA LEU A 7 42.52 -29.19 27.29
C LEU A 7 41.33 -29.77 26.48
N VAL A 8 40.81 -30.93 26.87
CA VAL A 8 39.64 -31.52 26.20
C VAL A 8 38.37 -30.72 26.47
N ALA A 9 38.21 -30.17 27.69
CA ALA A 9 37.04 -29.32 28.02
C ALA A 9 37.04 -27.99 27.26
N VAL A 10 38.23 -27.38 27.02
CA VAL A 10 38.33 -26.14 26.23
C VAL A 10 38.13 -26.39 24.73
N ALA A 11 38.57 -27.54 24.21
CA ALA A 11 38.33 -27.91 22.80
C ALA A 11 36.85 -28.21 22.49
N THR A 12 36.10 -28.77 23.44
CA THR A 12 34.63 -29.00 23.26
C THR A 12 33.79 -27.73 23.34
N LEU A 13 34.23 -26.71 24.12
CA LEU A 13 33.54 -25.40 24.12
C LEU A 13 33.81 -24.59 22.83
N ALA A 14 34.94 -24.78 22.16
CA ALA A 14 35.29 -24.07 20.94
C ALA A 14 34.47 -24.59 19.70
N TRP A 15 33.96 -25.80 19.74
CA TRP A 15 33.12 -26.35 18.66
C TRP A 15 31.61 -26.03 18.78
N ALA A 16 31.17 -25.59 19.94
CA ALA A 16 29.78 -25.18 20.14
C ALA A 16 29.39 -23.84 19.44
N GLY A 17 30.39 -23.10 18.95
CA GLY A 17 30.20 -21.78 18.30
C GLY A 17 30.06 -21.82 16.77
N LEU A 18 30.25 -22.97 16.12
CA LEU A 18 30.13 -23.14 14.67
C LEU A 18 28.84 -23.90 14.28
N ALA A 19 27.69 -23.50 14.82
CA ALA A 19 26.44 -23.88 14.21
C ALA A 19 26.44 -23.25 12.79
N PRO A 20 26.39 -24.02 11.70
CA PRO A 20 26.25 -23.44 10.38
C PRO A 20 24.99 -22.60 10.42
N ALA A 21 25.09 -21.35 9.99
CA ALA A 21 23.91 -20.52 9.76
C ALA A 21 23.00 -21.37 8.86
N GLN A 22 21.84 -21.80 9.39
CA GLN A 22 20.93 -22.65 8.64
C GLN A 22 20.69 -21.97 7.30
N ASP A 23 21.00 -22.68 6.20
CA ASP A 23 20.80 -22.18 4.85
C ASP A 23 19.31 -21.82 4.69
N TYR A 24 18.98 -20.55 4.85
CA TYR A 24 17.62 -20.06 4.65
C TYR A 24 17.48 -19.57 3.21
N PRO A 25 16.40 -19.98 2.51
CA PRO A 25 15.35 -20.93 2.85
C PRO A 25 15.68 -22.37 2.43
N THR A 26 15.20 -23.37 3.19
CA THR A 26 15.34 -24.81 2.88
C THR A 26 14.03 -25.48 2.44
N ARG A 27 12.92 -24.72 2.49
CA ARG A 27 11.57 -25.17 2.11
C ARG A 27 10.77 -24.01 1.51
N PRO A 28 9.63 -24.29 0.84
CA PRO A 28 8.79 -23.24 0.27
C PRO A 28 8.37 -22.18 1.29
N ILE A 29 8.31 -20.92 0.82
CA ILE A 29 7.83 -19.76 1.56
C ILE A 29 6.37 -19.50 1.17
N THR A 30 5.57 -19.00 2.09
CA THR A 30 4.18 -18.60 1.83
C THR A 30 4.05 -17.07 1.87
N PHE A 31 3.53 -16.47 0.81
CA PHE A 31 3.06 -15.09 0.79
C PHE A 31 1.57 -15.07 1.07
N VAL A 32 1.18 -14.63 2.27
CA VAL A 32 -0.22 -14.36 2.60
C VAL A 32 -0.59 -13.00 1.99
N VAL A 33 -1.65 -13.01 1.18
CA VAL A 33 -2.19 -11.81 0.51
C VAL A 33 -3.60 -11.55 1.06
N PRO A 34 -3.83 -10.45 1.81
CA PRO A 34 -5.12 -10.16 2.42
C PRO A 34 -6.10 -9.49 1.43
N ALA A 35 -6.14 -10.00 0.20
CA ALA A 35 -6.97 -9.52 -0.89
C ALA A 35 -7.46 -10.70 -1.75
N PRO A 36 -8.59 -10.53 -2.48
CA PRO A 36 -9.04 -11.53 -3.44
C PRO A 36 -8.01 -11.77 -4.55
N PRO A 37 -7.98 -12.97 -5.14
CA PRO A 37 -7.13 -13.24 -6.30
C PRO A 37 -7.54 -12.38 -7.52
N GLY A 38 -6.56 -12.09 -8.38
CA GLY A 38 -6.76 -11.34 -9.64
C GLY A 38 -6.64 -9.82 -9.53
N GLY A 39 -6.64 -9.25 -8.32
CA GLY A 39 -6.40 -7.81 -8.11
C GLY A 39 -4.92 -7.41 -8.15
N ALA A 40 -4.66 -6.10 -8.02
CA ALA A 40 -3.30 -5.54 -8.07
C ALA A 40 -2.37 -6.16 -7.01
N VAL A 41 -2.83 -6.29 -5.75
CA VAL A 41 -2.02 -6.86 -4.67
C VAL A 41 -1.64 -8.30 -4.97
N ASP A 42 -2.58 -9.12 -5.44
CA ASP A 42 -2.35 -10.51 -5.81
C ASP A 42 -1.40 -10.63 -7.01
N GLY A 43 -1.64 -9.86 -8.07
CA GLY A 43 -0.82 -9.90 -9.27
C GLY A 43 0.63 -9.45 -9.03
N ILE A 44 0.84 -8.43 -8.20
CA ILE A 44 2.18 -7.96 -7.79
C ILE A 44 2.83 -8.98 -6.85
N ALA A 45 2.07 -9.56 -5.91
CA ALA A 45 2.59 -10.60 -5.01
C ALA A 45 3.09 -11.84 -5.78
N ARG A 46 2.34 -12.30 -6.80
CA ARG A 46 2.75 -13.43 -7.66
C ARG A 46 4.00 -13.13 -8.46
N ALA A 47 4.09 -11.92 -9.04
CA ALA A 47 5.27 -11.51 -9.78
C ALA A 47 6.51 -11.38 -8.88
N LEU A 48 6.34 -10.85 -7.65
CA LEU A 48 7.41 -10.81 -6.65
C LEU A 48 7.82 -12.21 -6.21
N ALA A 49 6.84 -13.11 -5.96
CA ALA A 49 7.07 -14.50 -5.59
C ALA A 49 7.90 -15.24 -6.64
N ASP A 50 7.58 -15.05 -7.91
CA ASP A 50 8.30 -15.64 -9.04
C ASP A 50 9.78 -15.19 -9.09
N GLU A 51 10.01 -13.88 -9.03
CA GLU A 51 11.35 -13.31 -9.08
C GLU A 51 12.19 -13.63 -7.83
N MET A 52 11.59 -13.55 -6.64
CA MET A 52 12.27 -13.93 -5.40
C MET A 52 12.53 -15.44 -5.32
N GLY A 53 11.58 -16.28 -5.79
CA GLY A 53 11.72 -17.73 -5.79
C GLY A 53 12.92 -18.20 -6.61
N LYS A 54 13.12 -17.63 -7.81
CA LYS A 54 14.31 -17.87 -8.66
C LYS A 54 15.61 -17.54 -7.91
N ARG A 55 15.63 -16.45 -7.16
CA ARG A 55 16.80 -15.95 -6.43
C ARG A 55 17.11 -16.72 -5.14
N LEU A 56 16.06 -17.19 -4.48
CA LEU A 56 16.14 -17.95 -3.24
C LEU A 56 16.32 -19.46 -3.46
N GLY A 57 16.09 -19.95 -4.68
CA GLY A 57 16.13 -21.38 -5.00
C GLY A 57 15.00 -22.19 -4.35
N GLN A 58 13.93 -21.54 -3.91
CA GLN A 58 12.78 -22.16 -3.27
C GLN A 58 11.47 -21.54 -3.81
N ALA A 59 10.45 -22.39 -3.95
CA ALA A 59 9.14 -21.91 -4.37
C ALA A 59 8.53 -20.95 -3.36
N ILE A 60 7.84 -19.93 -3.86
CA ILE A 60 7.02 -19.02 -3.02
C ILE A 60 5.56 -19.18 -3.44
N VAL A 61 4.73 -19.64 -2.51
CA VAL A 61 3.31 -19.92 -2.73
C VAL A 61 2.50 -18.71 -2.27
N VAL A 62 1.58 -18.23 -3.12
CA VAL A 62 0.67 -17.12 -2.78
C VAL A 62 -0.63 -17.70 -2.23
N ASP A 63 -0.97 -17.32 -0.99
CA ASP A 63 -2.18 -17.71 -0.25
C ASP A 63 -3.07 -16.48 -0.04
N ASN A 64 -4.19 -16.41 -0.74
CA ASN A 64 -5.13 -15.30 -0.65
C ASN A 64 -6.07 -15.48 0.55
N ARG A 65 -5.92 -14.63 1.57
CA ARG A 65 -6.76 -14.59 2.79
C ARG A 65 -7.50 -13.27 2.90
N ALA A 66 -8.44 -13.05 1.98
CA ALA A 66 -9.27 -11.84 1.97
C ALA A 66 -10.26 -11.80 3.14
N GLY A 67 -10.71 -10.61 3.52
CA GLY A 67 -11.79 -10.37 4.47
C GLY A 67 -11.49 -9.26 5.46
N ALA A 68 -12.56 -8.61 5.94
CA ALA A 68 -12.52 -7.52 6.91
C ALA A 68 -11.46 -6.44 6.58
N SER A 69 -11.48 -5.92 5.37
CA SER A 69 -10.50 -4.91 4.88
C SER A 69 -9.04 -5.34 5.03
N GLY A 70 -8.76 -6.65 4.92
CA GLY A 70 -7.42 -7.24 5.02
C GLY A 70 -7.00 -7.66 6.44
N VAL A 71 -7.87 -7.49 7.44
CA VAL A 71 -7.59 -7.88 8.83
C VAL A 71 -7.29 -9.37 8.95
N LEU A 72 -8.05 -10.24 8.28
CA LEU A 72 -7.89 -11.70 8.44
C LEU A 72 -6.52 -12.19 8.00
N GLY A 73 -6.05 -11.79 6.81
CA GLY A 73 -4.73 -12.19 6.32
C GLY A 73 -3.60 -11.56 7.12
N THR A 74 -3.73 -10.30 7.50
CA THR A 74 -2.71 -9.59 8.31
C THR A 74 -2.58 -10.23 9.69
N GLN A 75 -3.69 -10.55 10.36
CA GLN A 75 -3.69 -11.26 11.64
C GLN A 75 -3.04 -12.64 11.54
N ALA A 76 -3.30 -13.38 10.45
CA ALA A 76 -2.70 -14.69 10.23
C ALA A 76 -1.17 -14.63 10.23
N VAL A 77 -0.59 -13.59 9.58
CA VAL A 77 0.87 -13.39 9.58
C VAL A 77 1.37 -12.87 10.92
N ALA A 78 0.69 -11.91 11.53
CA ALA A 78 1.09 -11.39 12.84
C ALA A 78 1.20 -12.47 13.93
N ARG A 79 0.48 -13.60 13.75
CA ARG A 79 0.50 -14.77 14.66
C ARG A 79 1.31 -15.95 14.14
N ALA A 80 1.91 -15.84 12.98
CA ALA A 80 2.71 -16.93 12.40
C ALA A 80 4.05 -17.08 13.13
N ASN A 81 4.68 -18.25 12.98
CA ASN A 81 6.01 -18.48 13.50
C ASN A 81 7.00 -17.50 12.88
N PRO A 82 7.87 -16.86 13.67
CA PRO A 82 8.83 -15.89 13.20
C PRO A 82 10.10 -16.54 12.60
N ASP A 83 9.91 -17.47 11.68
CA ASP A 83 10.98 -18.25 11.03
C ASP A 83 11.27 -17.80 9.58
N GLY A 84 10.54 -16.80 9.09
CA GLY A 84 10.71 -16.26 7.74
C GLY A 84 9.96 -17.01 6.65
N TYR A 85 9.23 -18.08 6.94
CA TYR A 85 8.52 -18.88 5.94
C TYR A 85 7.05 -18.46 5.70
N THR A 86 6.54 -17.53 6.50
CA THR A 86 5.22 -16.91 6.30
C THR A 86 5.39 -15.41 6.27
N LEU A 87 5.13 -14.81 5.12
CA LEU A 87 5.30 -13.37 4.88
C LEU A 87 3.98 -12.76 4.42
N LEU A 88 3.80 -11.46 4.65
CA LEU A 88 2.63 -10.70 4.27
C LEU A 88 2.96 -9.82 3.07
N VAL A 89 2.22 -9.96 1.98
CA VAL A 89 2.21 -8.97 0.89
C VAL A 89 0.87 -8.25 0.92
N THR A 90 0.86 -7.00 1.34
CA THR A 90 -0.38 -6.25 1.60
C THR A 90 -0.33 -4.84 1.05
N HIS A 91 -1.51 -4.27 0.81
CA HIS A 91 -1.67 -2.82 0.65
C HIS A 91 -1.64 -2.09 2.00
N SER A 92 -1.53 -0.77 1.97
CA SER A 92 -1.36 0.07 3.16
C SER A 92 -2.53 0.04 4.16
N ALA A 93 -3.76 -0.22 3.71
CA ALA A 93 -4.93 -0.02 4.56
C ALA A 93 -4.94 -0.87 5.85
N PRO A 94 -4.63 -2.19 5.87
CA PRO A 94 -4.57 -2.95 7.12
C PRO A 94 -3.55 -2.42 8.13
N ILE A 95 -2.56 -1.69 7.65
CA ILE A 95 -1.43 -1.18 8.46
C ILE A 95 -1.66 0.27 8.89
N LEU A 96 -2.15 1.13 7.99
CA LEU A 96 -2.28 2.57 8.23
C LEU A 96 -3.71 3.03 8.58
N ASN A 97 -4.74 2.42 7.97
CA ASN A 97 -6.11 2.93 8.06
C ASN A 97 -6.94 2.14 9.08
N VAL A 98 -6.97 0.82 8.93
CA VAL A 98 -7.82 -0.09 9.72
C VAL A 98 -7.59 0.05 11.24
N PRO A 99 -6.36 0.25 11.75
CA PRO A 99 -6.14 0.45 13.19
C PRO A 99 -6.88 1.66 13.79
N TYR A 100 -7.25 2.63 12.96
CA TYR A 100 -7.98 3.84 13.39
C TYR A 100 -9.46 3.85 13.00
N LEU A 101 -9.87 2.95 12.09
CA LEU A 101 -11.24 2.84 11.60
C LEU A 101 -12.08 1.86 12.43
N LEU A 102 -11.47 0.77 12.91
CA LEU A 102 -12.15 -0.26 13.69
C LEU A 102 -11.96 -0.04 15.18
N PRO A 103 -12.99 -0.27 16.00
CA PRO A 103 -12.90 -0.16 17.46
C PRO A 103 -11.86 -1.10 18.08
N LYS A 104 -11.65 -2.25 17.46
CA LYS A 104 -10.70 -3.28 17.93
C LYS A 104 -10.10 -4.01 16.71
N VAL A 105 -8.78 -3.99 16.63
CA VAL A 105 -8.00 -4.74 15.63
C VAL A 105 -7.22 -5.84 16.36
N PRO A 106 -7.22 -7.10 15.86
CA PRO A 106 -6.63 -8.24 16.57
C PRO A 106 -5.08 -8.33 16.45
N TYR A 107 -4.42 -7.27 15.98
CA TYR A 107 -2.97 -7.12 15.88
C TYR A 107 -2.57 -5.65 16.04
N ASP A 108 -1.33 -5.42 16.38
CA ASP A 108 -0.68 -4.11 16.37
C ASP A 108 0.39 -4.08 15.27
N PRO A 109 0.21 -3.31 14.17
CA PRO A 109 1.16 -3.29 13.08
C PRO A 109 2.59 -2.90 13.48
N LYS A 110 2.74 -2.11 14.53
CA LYS A 110 4.07 -1.63 15.01
C LYS A 110 4.79 -2.66 15.86
N ARG A 111 4.03 -3.48 16.61
CA ARG A 111 4.58 -4.47 17.54
C ARG A 111 4.66 -5.86 16.93
N ASP A 112 3.63 -6.27 16.16
CA ASP A 112 3.43 -7.66 15.76
C ASP A 112 3.98 -7.95 14.35
N LEU A 113 4.48 -6.91 13.62
CA LEU A 113 5.01 -7.05 12.28
C LEU A 113 6.41 -6.41 12.14
N SER A 114 7.25 -7.04 11.31
CA SER A 114 8.51 -6.51 10.82
C SER A 114 8.34 -6.01 9.39
N TYR A 115 8.77 -4.80 9.11
CA TYR A 115 8.74 -4.20 7.78
C TYR A 115 9.96 -4.70 6.98
N VAL A 116 9.75 -5.22 5.77
CA VAL A 116 10.84 -5.75 4.93
C VAL A 116 11.16 -4.79 3.81
N SER A 117 10.19 -4.50 2.94
CA SER A 117 10.38 -3.55 1.85
C SER A 117 9.03 -3.02 1.35
N GLN A 118 8.96 -1.73 1.08
CA GLN A 118 7.90 -1.16 0.27
C GLN A 118 8.15 -1.58 -1.18
N ILE A 119 7.21 -2.33 -1.75
CA ILE A 119 7.32 -2.90 -3.11
C ILE A 119 7.06 -1.82 -4.14
N CYS A 120 5.95 -1.11 -3.98
CA CYS A 120 5.53 -0.04 -4.88
C CYS A 120 4.65 0.99 -4.18
N THR A 121 4.52 2.17 -4.78
CA THR A 121 3.56 3.20 -4.40
C THR A 121 2.47 3.27 -5.45
N GLY A 122 1.21 3.23 -5.04
CA GLY A 122 0.07 3.42 -5.92
C GLY A 122 -0.07 4.89 -6.31
N GLN A 123 -0.32 5.15 -7.58
CA GLN A 123 -0.67 6.48 -8.05
C GLN A 123 -2.19 6.65 -8.06
N LEU A 124 -2.67 7.68 -7.39
CA LEU A 124 -4.09 8.05 -7.41
C LEU A 124 -4.27 9.34 -8.21
N VAL A 125 -5.41 9.45 -8.86
CA VAL A 125 -5.76 10.61 -9.68
C VAL A 125 -7.12 11.14 -9.24
N LEU A 126 -7.22 12.46 -9.06
CA LEU A 126 -8.48 13.16 -8.92
C LEU A 126 -9.02 13.46 -10.32
N ALA A 127 -10.18 12.89 -10.63
CA ALA A 127 -10.85 13.11 -11.91
C ALA A 127 -12.29 13.62 -11.70
N VAL A 128 -12.77 14.39 -12.66
CA VAL A 128 -14.11 14.99 -12.68
C VAL A 128 -14.84 14.59 -13.96
N ASN A 129 -16.18 14.56 -13.91
CA ASN A 129 -17.01 14.52 -15.11
C ASN A 129 -17.06 15.93 -15.73
N PRO A 130 -16.51 16.18 -16.93
CA PRO A 130 -16.45 17.51 -17.54
C PRO A 130 -17.83 18.09 -17.89
N LYS A 131 -18.89 17.26 -17.98
CA LYS A 131 -20.26 17.74 -18.20
C LYS A 131 -20.87 18.34 -16.94
N MET A 132 -20.40 17.96 -15.76
CA MET A 132 -20.88 18.47 -14.47
C MET A 132 -19.96 19.53 -13.90
N VAL A 133 -18.66 19.36 -14.08
CA VAL A 133 -17.61 20.19 -13.46
C VAL A 133 -16.78 20.83 -14.56
N PRO A 134 -16.98 22.13 -14.85
CA PRO A 134 -16.28 22.83 -15.93
C PRO A 134 -14.88 23.33 -15.51
N ALA A 135 -14.19 22.55 -14.67
CA ALA A 135 -12.84 22.87 -14.18
C ALA A 135 -11.78 22.09 -14.95
N LYS A 136 -10.66 22.75 -15.27
CA LYS A 136 -9.47 22.19 -15.93
C LYS A 136 -8.24 22.16 -15.03
N SER A 137 -8.36 22.65 -13.81
CA SER A 137 -7.29 22.65 -12.80
C SER A 137 -7.85 22.47 -11.40
N MET A 138 -7.01 22.07 -10.46
CA MET A 138 -7.39 21.96 -9.05
C MET A 138 -7.88 23.29 -8.46
N LYS A 139 -7.25 24.39 -8.87
CA LYS A 139 -7.66 25.76 -8.44
C LYS A 139 -9.08 26.08 -8.92
N GLU A 140 -9.38 25.83 -10.19
CA GLU A 140 -10.72 26.05 -10.75
C GLU A 140 -11.76 25.13 -10.11
N PHE A 141 -11.37 23.87 -9.85
CA PHE A 141 -12.24 22.91 -9.19
C PHE A 141 -12.64 23.37 -7.78
N VAL A 142 -11.69 23.79 -6.96
CA VAL A 142 -11.99 24.31 -5.61
C VAL A 142 -12.88 25.56 -5.69
N ALA A 143 -12.59 26.48 -6.59
CA ALA A 143 -13.41 27.68 -6.77
C ALA A 143 -14.85 27.35 -7.25
N TRP A 144 -14.99 26.39 -8.15
CA TRP A 144 -16.30 25.88 -8.59
C TRP A 144 -17.04 25.19 -7.44
N ALA A 145 -16.36 24.34 -6.68
CA ALA A 145 -16.94 23.61 -5.57
C ALA A 145 -17.41 24.55 -4.44
N GLN A 146 -16.66 25.62 -4.15
CA GLN A 146 -17.07 26.64 -3.20
C GLN A 146 -18.38 27.34 -3.60
N LYS A 147 -18.55 27.64 -4.91
CA LYS A 147 -19.80 28.21 -5.44
C LYS A 147 -20.99 27.22 -5.39
N ASN A 148 -20.69 25.93 -5.31
CA ASN A 148 -21.68 24.85 -5.25
C ASN A 148 -21.69 24.12 -3.90
N LYS A 149 -21.22 24.78 -2.83
CA LYS A 149 -21.11 24.22 -1.48
C LYS A 149 -22.40 23.49 -1.05
N GLY A 150 -22.27 22.31 -0.47
CA GLY A 150 -23.37 21.46 -0.01
C GLY A 150 -24.13 20.72 -1.13
N ARG A 151 -23.79 20.93 -2.40
CA ARG A 151 -24.49 20.33 -3.56
C ARG A 151 -23.61 19.42 -4.42
N VAL A 152 -22.32 19.35 -4.12
CA VAL A 152 -21.36 18.53 -4.86
C VAL A 152 -21.23 17.16 -4.22
N SER A 153 -21.41 16.09 -4.99
CA SER A 153 -21.14 14.74 -4.54
C SER A 153 -19.81 14.21 -5.07
N TYR A 154 -19.15 13.39 -4.27
CA TYR A 154 -17.96 12.65 -4.67
C TYR A 154 -18.08 11.16 -4.35
N GLY A 155 -17.45 10.34 -5.19
CA GLY A 155 -17.38 8.90 -4.96
C GLY A 155 -16.11 8.45 -4.27
N SER A 156 -16.20 7.34 -3.54
CA SER A 156 -15.04 6.56 -3.14
C SER A 156 -15.25 5.06 -3.39
N TYR A 157 -14.17 4.34 -3.59
CA TYR A 157 -14.18 2.89 -3.81
C TYR A 157 -14.27 2.06 -2.51
N GLY A 158 -14.75 2.68 -1.44
CA GLY A 158 -15.03 2.06 -0.15
C GLY A 158 -14.82 3.01 1.02
N LEU A 159 -15.55 2.78 2.09
CA LEU A 159 -15.38 3.51 3.36
C LEU A 159 -13.95 3.32 3.87
N GLY A 160 -13.28 4.41 4.26
CA GLY A 160 -11.90 4.38 4.76
C GLY A 160 -10.84 4.06 3.73
N SER A 161 -11.19 3.93 2.43
CA SER A 161 -10.21 3.84 1.36
C SER A 161 -9.40 5.12 1.23
N ALA A 162 -8.22 5.05 0.61
CA ALA A 162 -7.41 6.25 0.38
C ALA A 162 -8.18 7.31 -0.41
N GLY A 163 -8.93 6.91 -1.46
CA GLY A 163 -9.80 7.82 -2.20
C GLY A 163 -10.84 8.52 -1.33
N HIS A 164 -11.43 7.81 -0.36
CA HIS A 164 -12.34 8.42 0.62
C HIS A 164 -11.62 9.44 1.49
N LEU A 165 -10.48 9.05 2.10
CA LEU A 165 -9.75 9.92 3.03
C LEU A 165 -9.26 11.21 2.36
N TYR A 166 -8.67 11.12 1.17
CA TYR A 166 -8.24 12.31 0.43
C TYR A 166 -9.40 13.23 0.03
N SER A 167 -10.52 12.64 -0.45
CA SER A 167 -11.70 13.41 -0.84
C SER A 167 -12.35 14.10 0.35
N ALA A 168 -12.50 13.39 1.47
CA ALA A 168 -13.03 13.95 2.70
C ALA A 168 -12.14 15.08 3.25
N TYR A 169 -10.81 14.87 3.24
CA TYR A 169 -9.86 15.88 3.66
C TYR A 169 -9.90 17.12 2.76
N LEU A 170 -9.98 16.95 1.44
CA LEU A 170 -10.12 18.08 0.50
C LEU A 170 -11.41 18.86 0.78
N SER A 171 -12.54 18.16 0.95
CA SER A 171 -13.83 18.80 1.27
C SER A 171 -13.75 19.60 2.55
N GLN A 172 -13.18 19.02 3.60
CA GLN A 172 -13.10 19.64 4.92
C GLN A 172 -12.07 20.79 4.97
N SER A 173 -10.86 20.58 4.46
CA SER A 173 -9.77 21.55 4.53
C SER A 173 -10.03 22.81 3.69
N ARG A 174 -10.94 22.73 2.74
CA ARG A 174 -11.34 23.85 1.86
C ARG A 174 -12.79 24.33 2.13
N ASP A 175 -13.43 23.82 3.20
CA ASP A 175 -14.80 24.17 3.61
C ASP A 175 -15.83 24.03 2.46
N LEU A 176 -15.81 22.87 1.77
CA LEU A 176 -16.62 22.65 0.56
C LEU A 176 -17.95 21.95 0.83
N ASP A 177 -18.10 21.29 1.98
CA ASP A 177 -19.32 20.61 2.43
C ASP A 177 -19.88 19.65 1.35
N MET A 178 -19.02 18.74 0.87
CA MET A 178 -19.35 17.79 -0.18
C MET A 178 -19.99 16.52 0.36
N VAL A 179 -20.92 15.94 -0.41
CA VAL A 179 -21.63 14.71 -0.05
C VAL A 179 -20.84 13.48 -0.51
N HIS A 180 -20.54 12.58 0.40
CA HIS A 180 -19.85 11.32 0.09
C HIS A 180 -20.82 10.24 -0.37
N VAL A 181 -20.45 9.51 -1.45
CA VAL A 181 -21.11 8.32 -1.95
C VAL A 181 -20.13 7.16 -1.96
N ALA A 182 -20.40 6.13 -1.15
CA ALA A 182 -19.55 4.95 -1.02
C ALA A 182 -19.91 3.87 -2.05
N TYR A 183 -18.91 3.32 -2.75
CA TYR A 183 -19.04 2.21 -3.70
C TYR A 183 -18.28 0.98 -3.20
N LYS A 184 -18.58 -0.19 -3.79
CA LYS A 184 -17.88 -1.45 -3.46
C LYS A 184 -16.59 -1.66 -4.29
N GLY A 185 -16.11 -0.61 -4.99
CA GLY A 185 -14.91 -0.65 -5.80
C GLY A 185 -14.85 0.48 -6.82
N GLU A 186 -13.68 0.64 -7.47
CA GLU A 186 -13.44 1.72 -8.43
C GLU A 186 -14.32 1.63 -9.68
N ALA A 187 -14.53 0.42 -10.20
CA ALA A 187 -15.27 0.24 -11.45
C ALA A 187 -16.70 0.81 -11.38
N GLN A 188 -17.44 0.50 -10.30
CA GLN A 188 -18.80 1.02 -10.11
C GLN A 188 -18.80 2.54 -9.92
N MET A 189 -17.87 3.07 -9.10
CA MET A 189 -17.70 4.50 -8.88
C MET A 189 -17.43 5.25 -10.20
N ILE A 190 -16.54 4.71 -11.03
CA ILE A 190 -16.20 5.33 -12.33
C ILE A 190 -17.38 5.31 -13.29
N GLN A 191 -18.18 4.23 -13.33
CA GLN A 191 -19.38 4.19 -14.15
C GLN A 191 -20.40 5.26 -13.75
N ASP A 192 -20.63 5.45 -12.46
CA ASP A 192 -21.54 6.48 -11.96
C ASP A 192 -20.97 7.90 -12.18
N MET A 193 -19.65 8.06 -12.14
CA MET A 193 -19.01 9.31 -12.52
C MET A 193 -19.19 9.61 -14.02
N LEU A 194 -19.03 8.61 -14.91
CA LEU A 194 -19.28 8.74 -16.35
C LEU A 194 -20.76 9.03 -16.64
N GLY A 195 -21.67 8.40 -15.87
CA GLY A 195 -23.12 8.58 -15.97
C GLY A 195 -23.61 9.92 -15.39
N GLY A 196 -22.78 10.68 -14.69
CA GLY A 196 -23.17 11.95 -14.07
C GLY A 196 -23.97 11.80 -12.78
N GLN A 197 -23.92 10.63 -12.11
CA GLN A 197 -24.55 10.43 -10.80
C GLN A 197 -23.71 11.08 -9.67
N ILE A 198 -22.39 11.14 -9.86
CA ILE A 198 -21.43 11.85 -9.00
C ILE A 198 -20.54 12.76 -9.84
N ALA A 199 -20.13 13.88 -9.25
CA ALA A 199 -19.38 14.92 -9.97
C ALA A 199 -17.90 14.53 -10.17
N TRP A 200 -17.29 13.88 -9.20
CA TRP A 200 -15.85 13.59 -9.16
C TRP A 200 -15.51 12.43 -8.21
N GLY A 201 -14.27 11.98 -8.30
CA GLY A 201 -13.72 10.97 -7.40
C GLY A 201 -12.21 10.85 -7.54
N ILE A 202 -11.62 10.16 -6.58
CA ILE A 202 -10.20 9.79 -6.59
C ILE A 202 -10.12 8.27 -6.72
N ALA A 203 -9.39 7.79 -7.73
CA ALA A 203 -9.16 6.37 -7.97
C ALA A 203 -7.74 6.13 -8.48
N SER A 204 -7.38 4.85 -8.66
CA SER A 204 -6.09 4.46 -9.22
C SER A 204 -5.90 4.99 -10.63
N LEU A 205 -4.66 5.38 -10.94
CA LEU A 205 -4.27 5.81 -12.29
C LEU A 205 -4.67 4.77 -13.34
N GLY A 206 -4.40 3.48 -13.08
CA GLY A 206 -4.73 2.40 -14.03
C GLY A 206 -6.21 2.29 -14.35
N SER A 207 -7.09 2.59 -13.39
CA SER A 207 -8.54 2.57 -13.60
C SER A 207 -9.08 3.80 -14.30
N LEU A 208 -8.46 4.97 -14.13
CA LEU A 208 -8.94 6.25 -14.69
C LEU A 208 -8.32 6.59 -16.03
N ALA A 209 -7.07 6.19 -16.31
CA ALA A 209 -6.33 6.60 -17.49
C ALA A 209 -7.10 6.40 -18.81
N PRO A 210 -7.76 5.25 -19.09
CA PRO A 210 -8.49 5.06 -20.34
C PRO A 210 -9.63 6.06 -20.57
N PHE A 211 -10.25 6.53 -19.49
CA PHE A 211 -11.36 7.50 -19.56
C PHE A 211 -10.85 8.94 -19.68
N VAL A 212 -9.66 9.23 -19.13
CA VAL A 212 -9.00 10.51 -19.27
C VAL A 212 -8.44 10.64 -20.68
N GLU A 213 -7.75 9.63 -21.20
CA GLU A 213 -7.20 9.60 -22.57
C GLU A 213 -8.29 9.73 -23.64
N SER A 214 -9.49 9.13 -23.39
CA SER A 214 -10.64 9.27 -24.28
C SER A 214 -11.45 10.56 -24.09
N GLY A 215 -11.04 11.45 -23.17
CA GLY A 215 -11.73 12.72 -22.90
C GLY A 215 -13.09 12.58 -22.19
N LYS A 216 -13.46 11.39 -21.74
CA LYS A 216 -14.71 11.15 -21.00
C LYS A 216 -14.68 11.69 -19.57
N LEU A 217 -13.49 11.69 -18.97
CA LEU A 217 -13.20 12.32 -17.67
C LEU A 217 -12.05 13.29 -17.82
N THR A 218 -11.98 14.27 -16.94
CA THR A 218 -10.86 15.22 -16.87
C THR A 218 -10.07 14.98 -15.59
N ALA A 219 -8.79 14.62 -15.71
CA ALA A 219 -7.90 14.53 -14.57
C ALA A 219 -7.39 15.92 -14.18
N LEU A 220 -7.53 16.29 -12.92
CA LEU A 220 -7.14 17.61 -12.41
C LEU A 220 -5.86 17.58 -11.59
N GLY A 221 -5.47 16.45 -11.05
CA GLY A 221 -4.25 16.30 -10.29
C GLY A 221 -3.99 14.87 -9.86
N SER A 222 -2.72 14.53 -9.67
CA SER A 222 -2.30 13.22 -9.17
C SER A 222 -1.77 13.31 -7.74
N ILE A 223 -2.07 12.28 -6.95
CA ILE A 223 -1.51 12.09 -5.62
C ILE A 223 -0.33 11.13 -5.78
N ALA A 224 0.81 11.69 -6.07
CA ALA A 224 2.07 10.99 -6.34
C ALA A 224 3.23 11.97 -6.15
N ASP A 225 4.45 11.45 -5.97
CA ASP A 225 5.67 12.27 -5.84
C ASP A 225 6.13 12.88 -7.18
N ARG A 226 5.63 12.34 -8.29
CA ARG A 226 5.91 12.81 -9.67
C ARG A 226 4.67 12.64 -10.54
N ARG A 227 4.64 13.35 -11.67
CA ARG A 227 3.56 13.22 -12.66
C ARG A 227 3.49 11.80 -13.22
N PRO A 228 2.27 11.26 -13.46
CA PRO A 228 2.09 9.96 -14.10
C PRO A 228 2.74 9.92 -15.49
N GLN A 229 3.48 8.84 -15.80
CA GLN A 229 4.16 8.72 -17.09
C GLN A 229 3.20 8.65 -18.28
N ASN A 230 2.05 8.00 -18.11
CA ASN A 230 1.01 7.87 -19.14
C ASN A 230 0.04 9.06 -19.18
N LEU A 231 0.08 9.96 -18.21
CA LEU A 231 -0.68 11.22 -18.19
C LEU A 231 0.24 12.41 -17.81
N PRO A 232 1.27 12.72 -18.62
CA PRO A 232 2.33 13.67 -18.25
C PRO A 232 1.83 15.11 -18.09
N ASP A 233 0.68 15.44 -18.69
CA ASP A 233 0.04 16.75 -18.56
C ASP A 233 -0.73 16.92 -17.24
N VAL A 234 -0.99 15.84 -16.50
CA VAL A 234 -1.66 15.88 -15.20
C VAL A 234 -0.65 16.25 -14.11
N PRO A 235 -0.74 17.44 -13.50
CA PRO A 235 0.18 17.84 -12.45
C PRO A 235 -0.03 17.02 -11.18
N THR A 236 0.99 16.96 -10.33
CA THR A 236 0.79 16.47 -8.96
C THR A 236 -0.04 17.49 -8.15
N LEU A 237 -0.69 17.04 -7.07
CA LEU A 237 -1.37 17.96 -6.15
C LEU A 237 -0.37 18.97 -5.57
N ALA A 238 0.87 18.55 -5.28
CA ALA A 238 1.91 19.43 -4.79
C ALA A 238 2.26 20.55 -5.81
N GLU A 239 2.42 20.22 -7.11
CA GLU A 239 2.59 21.21 -8.18
C GLU A 239 1.39 22.16 -8.31
N SER A 240 0.20 21.69 -7.94
CA SER A 240 -1.04 22.48 -7.94
C SER A 240 -1.24 23.32 -6.68
N GLY A 241 -0.25 23.35 -5.76
CA GLY A 241 -0.28 24.14 -4.53
C GLY A 241 -0.89 23.42 -3.30
N PHE A 242 -1.18 22.13 -3.41
CA PHE A 242 -1.67 21.30 -2.31
C PHE A 242 -0.49 20.57 -1.66
N THR A 243 0.26 21.24 -0.81
CA THR A 243 1.53 20.79 -0.24
C THR A 243 1.40 20.19 1.16
N GLU A 244 0.19 20.14 1.71
CA GLU A 244 -0.10 19.58 3.01
C GLU A 244 0.29 18.08 3.06
N ARG A 245 0.74 17.60 4.21
CA ARG A 245 1.15 16.21 4.40
C ARG A 245 0.04 15.22 4.08
N GLU A 246 -1.20 15.60 4.31
CA GLU A 246 -2.40 14.83 4.03
C GLU A 246 -2.62 14.57 2.54
N PHE A 247 -2.00 15.36 1.64
CA PHE A 247 -2.02 15.12 0.18
C PHE A 247 -0.79 14.36 -0.33
N LYS A 248 0.12 13.91 0.54
CA LYS A 248 1.19 13.00 0.13
C LYS A 248 0.64 11.59 -0.09
N ALA A 249 1.24 10.88 -1.05
CA ALA A 249 0.87 9.49 -1.32
C ALA A 249 1.19 8.59 -0.11
N PHE A 250 0.18 7.88 0.40
CA PHE A 250 0.35 6.86 1.44
C PHE A 250 -0.22 5.49 1.03
N GLY A 251 -0.66 5.37 -0.22
CA GLY A 251 -1.09 4.10 -0.81
C GLY A 251 0.11 3.32 -1.33
N TRP A 252 0.45 2.21 -0.70
CA TRP A 252 1.55 1.34 -1.10
C TRP A 252 1.17 -0.13 -1.04
N ILE A 253 1.95 -0.97 -1.72
CA ILE A 253 2.02 -2.41 -1.49
C ILE A 253 3.38 -2.68 -0.87
N GLY A 254 3.40 -3.46 0.21
CA GLY A 254 4.59 -3.76 0.98
C GLY A 254 4.73 -5.25 1.32
N LEU A 255 5.97 -5.67 1.52
CA LEU A 255 6.35 -6.97 2.06
C LEU A 255 6.68 -6.79 3.55
N LEU A 256 6.00 -7.58 4.38
CA LEU A 256 6.19 -7.61 5.84
C LEU A 256 6.38 -9.05 6.30
N ALA A 257 6.88 -9.22 7.50
CA ALA A 257 7.06 -10.50 8.18
C ALA A 257 6.42 -10.44 9.58
N PRO A 258 6.22 -11.57 10.27
CA PRO A 258 5.94 -11.56 11.70
C PRO A 258 7.03 -10.81 12.46
N ALA A 259 6.69 -10.24 13.61
CA ALA A 259 7.71 -9.70 14.51
C ALA A 259 8.70 -10.81 14.95
N ASN A 260 9.91 -10.40 15.35
CA ASN A 260 10.94 -11.29 15.89
C ASN A 260 11.51 -12.35 14.92
N VAL A 261 11.35 -12.19 13.60
CA VAL A 261 12.13 -13.00 12.65
C VAL A 261 13.62 -12.75 12.88
N PRO A 262 14.48 -13.80 12.93
CA PRO A 262 15.91 -13.63 13.14
C PRO A 262 16.53 -12.65 12.13
N ALA A 263 17.38 -11.74 12.61
CA ALA A 263 17.94 -10.68 11.79
C ALA A 263 18.64 -11.17 10.50
N PRO A 264 19.41 -12.28 10.50
CA PRO A 264 20.00 -12.79 9.25
C PRO A 264 18.96 -13.24 8.22
N VAL A 265 17.85 -13.85 8.68
CA VAL A 265 16.75 -14.28 7.82
C VAL A 265 16.04 -13.07 7.22
N LEU A 266 15.72 -12.07 8.05
CA LEU A 266 15.07 -10.83 7.59
C LEU A 266 15.92 -10.08 6.58
N ALA A 267 17.23 -9.97 6.83
CA ALA A 267 18.19 -9.35 5.92
C ALA A 267 18.29 -10.10 4.57
N ARG A 268 18.22 -11.44 4.58
CA ARG A 268 18.19 -12.24 3.36
C ARG A 268 16.91 -11.98 2.56
N ILE A 269 15.75 -11.95 3.22
CA ILE A 269 14.45 -11.67 2.57
C ILE A 269 14.48 -10.25 1.97
N GLU A 270 14.91 -9.25 2.72
CA GLU A 270 15.03 -7.86 2.25
C GLU A 270 15.94 -7.76 1.01
N LYS A 271 17.14 -8.35 1.08
CA LYS A 271 18.10 -8.36 -0.02
C LYS A 271 17.49 -8.91 -1.30
N GLU A 272 16.84 -10.07 -1.22
CA GLU A 272 16.29 -10.71 -2.41
C GLU A 272 15.02 -10.02 -2.93
N ALA A 273 14.19 -9.46 -2.05
CA ALA A 273 13.04 -8.66 -2.44
C ALA A 273 13.49 -7.39 -3.20
N ARG A 274 14.45 -6.65 -2.66
CA ARG A 274 15.00 -5.45 -3.30
C ARG A 274 15.67 -5.76 -4.64
N ALA A 275 16.39 -6.88 -4.72
CA ALA A 275 17.01 -7.31 -5.97
C ALA A 275 15.97 -7.75 -7.02
N ALA A 276 14.88 -8.43 -6.61
CA ALA A 276 13.78 -8.77 -7.48
C ALA A 276 13.11 -7.52 -8.06
N LEU A 277 12.93 -6.48 -7.26
CA LEU A 277 12.35 -5.20 -7.67
C LEU A 277 13.21 -4.40 -8.67
N GLN A 278 14.46 -4.80 -8.90
CA GLN A 278 15.29 -4.22 -9.98
C GLN A 278 15.07 -4.88 -11.33
N THR A 279 14.44 -6.06 -11.40
CA THR A 279 14.21 -6.77 -12.67
C THR A 279 13.21 -6.00 -13.55
N ALA A 280 13.46 -6.00 -14.87
CA ALA A 280 12.57 -5.37 -15.83
C ALA A 280 11.17 -6.00 -15.82
N ALA A 281 11.10 -7.33 -15.63
CA ALA A 281 9.84 -8.06 -15.59
C ALA A 281 8.93 -7.62 -14.43
N LEU A 282 9.48 -7.50 -13.21
CA LEU A 282 8.69 -7.08 -12.06
C LEU A 282 8.30 -5.59 -12.15
N LYS A 283 9.23 -4.72 -12.61
CA LYS A 283 8.92 -3.30 -12.85
C LYS A 283 7.77 -3.12 -13.84
N ALA A 284 7.83 -3.81 -14.97
CA ALA A 284 6.77 -3.77 -15.97
C ALA A 284 5.44 -4.27 -15.41
N ARG A 285 5.46 -5.35 -14.61
CA ARG A 285 4.25 -5.89 -13.97
C ARG A 285 3.61 -4.91 -12.99
N ILE A 286 4.41 -4.21 -12.19
CA ILE A 286 3.95 -3.17 -11.26
C ILE A 286 3.31 -2.01 -12.04
N GLN A 287 3.94 -1.57 -13.13
CA GLN A 287 3.44 -0.48 -13.98
C GLN A 287 2.09 -0.79 -14.64
N VAL A 288 1.82 -2.06 -15.00
CA VAL A 288 0.50 -2.48 -15.51
C VAL A 288 -0.63 -2.13 -14.54
N TYR A 289 -0.35 -2.11 -13.23
CA TYR A 289 -1.31 -1.72 -12.20
C TYR A 289 -1.32 -0.21 -11.89
N GLY A 290 -0.61 0.61 -12.69
CA GLY A 290 -0.52 2.06 -12.48
C GLY A 290 0.24 2.44 -11.19
N ALA A 291 1.22 1.61 -10.79
CA ALA A 291 2.03 1.84 -9.61
C ALA A 291 3.50 2.06 -9.97
N ASP A 292 4.22 2.79 -9.11
CA ASP A 292 5.66 3.01 -9.24
C ASP A 292 6.44 2.01 -8.40
N PRO A 293 7.40 1.25 -8.99
CA PRO A 293 8.31 0.40 -8.23
C PRO A 293 9.16 1.21 -7.26
N VAL A 294 9.31 0.74 -6.01
CA VAL A 294 10.11 1.42 -4.97
C VAL A 294 11.30 0.57 -4.56
N GLY A 295 11.10 -0.55 -3.85
CA GLY A 295 12.19 -1.40 -3.36
C GLY A 295 12.96 -0.74 -2.22
N SER A 296 12.28 -0.18 -1.24
CA SER A 296 12.90 0.50 -0.09
C SER A 296 13.68 -0.47 0.80
N SER A 297 14.57 0.08 1.62
CA SER A 297 15.09 -0.66 2.77
C SER A 297 14.01 -0.88 3.84
N SER A 298 14.22 -1.86 4.71
CA SER A 298 13.37 -2.11 5.88
C SER A 298 13.25 -0.87 6.78
N ALA A 299 14.38 -0.18 7.00
CA ALA A 299 14.43 1.04 7.80
C ALA A 299 13.63 2.19 7.18
N ASP A 300 13.74 2.38 5.87
CA ASP A 300 13.00 3.44 5.16
C ASP A 300 11.51 3.15 5.13
N PHE A 301 11.12 1.88 4.90
CA PHE A 301 9.71 1.48 4.92
C PHE A 301 9.08 1.69 6.30
N ARG A 302 9.77 1.29 7.36
CA ARG A 302 9.33 1.55 8.74
C ARG A 302 9.15 3.04 9.00
N ARG A 303 10.14 3.86 8.63
CA ARG A 303 10.10 5.32 8.79
C ARG A 303 8.94 5.95 8.04
N GLU A 304 8.67 5.49 6.83
CA GLU A 304 7.52 5.96 6.05
C GLU A 304 6.20 5.68 6.76
N VAL A 305 6.00 4.46 7.25
CA VAL A 305 4.79 4.08 8.01
C VAL A 305 4.68 4.88 9.31
N GLU A 306 5.76 5.06 10.05
CA GLU A 306 5.78 5.85 11.29
C GLU A 306 5.45 7.33 11.04
N THR A 307 5.94 7.88 9.92
CA THR A 307 5.69 9.26 9.52
C THR A 307 4.24 9.47 9.06
N MET A 308 3.67 8.51 8.33
CA MET A 308 2.32 8.64 7.76
C MET A 308 1.21 8.22 8.74
N SER A 309 1.48 7.32 9.69
CA SER A 309 0.48 6.88 10.67
C SER A 309 -0.26 8.03 11.36
N PRO A 310 0.40 9.04 11.95
CA PRO A 310 -0.31 10.15 12.62
C PRO A 310 -1.06 11.04 11.63
N VAL A 311 -0.61 11.14 10.37
CA VAL A 311 -1.31 11.91 9.33
C VAL A 311 -2.63 11.22 8.98
N VAL A 312 -2.59 9.91 8.71
CA VAL A 312 -3.78 9.10 8.39
C VAL A 312 -4.74 9.07 9.59
N GLU A 313 -4.23 8.91 10.81
CA GLU A 313 -5.03 8.98 12.03
C GLU A 313 -5.81 10.30 12.12
N LYS A 314 -5.13 11.44 11.89
CA LYS A 314 -5.75 12.76 11.87
C LYS A 314 -6.84 12.86 10.81
N MET A 315 -6.57 12.39 9.57
CA MET A 315 -7.55 12.39 8.48
C MET A 315 -8.79 11.57 8.83
N ILE A 316 -8.62 10.40 9.43
CA ILE A 316 -9.74 9.54 9.86
C ILE A 316 -10.54 10.22 10.97
N LYS A 317 -9.88 10.71 12.00
CA LYS A 317 -10.55 11.38 13.13
C LYS A 317 -11.33 12.62 12.69
N SER A 318 -10.74 13.44 11.81
CA SER A 318 -11.39 14.66 11.33
C SER A 318 -12.56 14.36 10.38
N SER A 319 -12.48 13.30 9.58
CA SER A 319 -13.57 12.92 8.66
C SER A 319 -14.79 12.29 9.35
N GLY A 320 -14.66 11.88 10.62
CA GLY A 320 -15.71 11.15 11.35
C GLY A 320 -15.97 9.73 10.83
N ILE A 321 -15.14 9.22 9.93
CA ILE A 321 -15.27 7.87 9.34
C ILE A 321 -15.01 6.81 10.42
N ARG A 322 -15.95 5.88 10.55
CA ARG A 322 -15.81 4.66 11.38
C ARG A 322 -16.31 3.46 10.60
N LEU A 323 -15.68 2.31 10.78
CA LEU A 323 -16.18 1.02 10.33
C LEU A 323 -16.85 0.32 11.53
N GLU A 324 -17.99 -0.32 11.27
CA GLU A 324 -18.70 -1.13 12.27
C GLU A 324 -18.13 -2.55 12.33
#